data_ab27dd6de1cee69a6fe9c4c1a21d539f
#
_entry.id   ab27dd6de1cee69a6fe9c4c1a21d539f
#
_cell.length_a   1.000
_cell.length_b   1.000
_cell.length_c   1.000
_cell.angle_alpha   90.00
_cell.angle_beta   90.00
_cell.angle_gamma   90.00
#
_symmetry.space_group_name_H-M   'P 1'
#
loop_
_entity.id
_entity.type
_entity.pdbx_description
1 polymer ?
#
loop_
_entity_poly.entity_id
_entity_poly.type
_entity_poly.pdbx_seq_one_letter_code
_entity_poly.pdbx_strand_id
1 'polypeptide(L)'
;LQNQLDRFEALLGDLLEISRFDAGAAKLDSDSVDVATLVQRVIDGTEPLAQNHNLRVRFASYERPCSVVCYARRIERIVRNLLDNAIEHGNEKGVLVELSGDADVVSLTVRDFGVGLRPGEAGLVFNRFWRADPARARTTGGTGLGLAIALEDAHLHGGWLEAWGEPGIGACFRLTLPREAGGAVTHAVLPLSDEMSGNDDTADTSDDANVGGSA
;
A
#
# COMPACT_ATOMS: atom_id res chain seq x y z
N LEU A 1 10.05 1.33 29.12
CA LEU A 1 11.22 2.17 28.75
C LEU A 1 11.76 1.78 27.38
N GLN A 2 11.97 0.47 27.09
CA GLN A 2 12.49 -0.03 25.82
C GLN A 2 11.62 0.45 24.64
N ASN A 3 10.30 0.22 24.68
CA ASN A 3 9.36 0.63 23.63
C ASN A 3 9.34 2.16 23.37
N GLN A 4 9.74 2.98 24.35
CA GLN A 4 9.83 4.44 24.15
C GLN A 4 11.16 4.83 23.50
N LEU A 5 12.23 4.09 23.78
CA LEU A 5 13.52 4.27 23.12
C LEU A 5 13.42 3.90 21.64
N ASP A 6 12.88 2.72 21.35
CA ASP A 6 12.70 2.21 19.97
C ASP A 6 11.85 3.18 19.15
N ARG A 7 10.81 3.77 19.77
CA ARG A 7 9.97 4.80 19.14
C ARG A 7 10.71 6.11 18.90
N PHE A 8 11.58 6.51 19.83
CA PHE A 8 12.39 7.73 19.68
C PHE A 8 13.47 7.54 18.61
N GLU A 9 14.08 6.37 18.52
CA GLU A 9 15.03 6.02 17.45
C GLU A 9 14.35 6.01 16.07
N ALA A 10 13.15 5.46 15.96
CA ALA A 10 12.35 5.49 14.72
C ALA A 10 12.01 6.95 14.32
N LEU A 11 11.57 7.78 15.27
CA LEU A 11 11.30 9.21 15.03
C LEU A 11 12.53 9.98 14.58
N LEU A 12 13.68 9.73 15.20
CA LEU A 12 14.95 10.35 14.80
C LEU A 12 15.38 9.89 13.40
N GLY A 13 15.23 8.61 13.08
CA GLY A 13 15.48 8.06 11.76
C GLY A 13 14.64 8.77 10.69
N ASP A 14 13.33 8.85 10.91
CA ASP A 14 12.37 9.50 10.03
C ASP A 14 12.68 11.00 9.83
N LEU A 15 13.02 11.71 10.91
CA LEU A 15 13.36 13.13 10.89
C LEU A 15 14.68 13.41 10.16
N LEU A 16 15.70 12.58 10.38
CA LEU A 16 16.99 12.69 9.71
C LEU A 16 16.86 12.39 8.21
N GLU A 17 15.98 11.47 7.81
CA GLU A 17 15.71 11.20 6.40
C GLU A 17 14.98 12.36 5.73
N ILE A 18 13.96 12.93 6.37
CA ILE A 18 13.27 14.15 5.88
C ILE A 18 14.28 15.28 5.71
N SER A 19 15.16 15.50 6.70
CA SER A 19 16.19 16.55 6.64
C SER A 19 17.24 16.34 5.53
N ARG A 20 17.61 15.09 5.24
CA ARG A 20 18.50 14.75 4.12
C ARG A 20 17.85 14.96 2.75
N PHE A 21 16.53 14.88 2.70
CA PHE A 21 15.74 15.18 1.51
C PHE A 21 15.82 16.66 1.13
N ASP A 22 15.61 17.54 2.11
CA ASP A 22 15.67 18.99 1.95
C ASP A 22 17.09 19.46 1.53
N ALA A 23 18.12 18.67 1.81
CA ALA A 23 19.53 19.02 1.54
C ALA A 23 20.05 18.57 0.15
N GLY A 24 19.27 17.86 -0.68
CA GLY A 24 19.67 17.47 -2.05
C GLY A 24 20.90 16.53 -2.14
N ALA A 25 21.27 15.85 -1.07
CA ALA A 25 22.62 15.29 -0.89
C ALA A 25 22.77 13.78 -1.17
N ALA A 26 21.98 13.17 -2.05
CA ALA A 26 22.19 11.77 -2.41
C ALA A 26 22.20 11.59 -3.93
N LYS A 27 23.35 11.25 -4.51
CA LYS A 27 23.38 10.50 -5.78
C LYS A 27 22.76 9.14 -5.46
N LEU A 28 21.53 8.96 -5.88
CA LEU A 28 20.80 7.70 -5.78
C LEU A 28 20.99 6.99 -7.13
N ASP A 29 21.54 5.80 -7.13
CA ASP A 29 21.58 4.96 -8.33
C ASP A 29 20.19 4.36 -8.51
N SER A 30 19.51 4.78 -9.57
CA SER A 30 18.23 4.18 -10.00
C SER A 30 18.53 2.95 -10.85
N ASP A 31 17.90 1.84 -10.51
CA ASP A 31 18.01 0.57 -11.21
C ASP A 31 16.65 0.15 -11.76
N SER A 32 16.67 -0.72 -12.79
CA SER A 32 15.44 -1.41 -13.21
C SER A 32 15.08 -2.46 -12.18
N VAL A 33 13.96 -2.26 -11.49
CA VAL A 33 13.50 -3.09 -10.37
C VAL A 33 12.20 -3.79 -10.77
N ASP A 34 12.14 -5.11 -10.61
CA ASP A 34 10.87 -5.84 -10.65
C ASP A 34 10.08 -5.60 -9.37
N VAL A 35 9.05 -4.75 -9.49
CA VAL A 35 8.21 -4.33 -8.38
C VAL A 35 7.46 -5.51 -7.76
N ALA A 36 7.06 -6.53 -8.56
CA ALA A 36 6.37 -7.71 -8.04
C ALA A 36 7.26 -8.48 -7.05
N THR A 37 8.52 -8.68 -7.41
CA THR A 37 9.51 -9.34 -6.53
C THR A 37 9.79 -8.50 -5.28
N LEU A 38 9.88 -7.17 -5.42
CA LEU A 38 10.09 -6.26 -4.29
C LEU A 38 8.90 -6.31 -3.33
N VAL A 39 7.67 -6.20 -3.83
CA VAL A 39 6.43 -6.24 -3.03
C VAL A 39 6.32 -7.57 -2.27
N GLN A 40 6.56 -8.71 -2.94
CA GLN A 40 6.53 -10.02 -2.29
C GLN A 40 7.50 -10.09 -1.10
N ARG A 41 8.73 -9.62 -1.29
CA ARG A 41 9.74 -9.58 -0.21
C ARG A 41 9.31 -8.72 0.98
N VAL A 42 8.64 -7.58 0.73
CA VAL A 42 8.12 -6.74 1.82
C VAL A 42 6.99 -7.46 2.54
N ILE A 43 6.07 -8.10 1.81
CA ILE A 43 4.98 -8.90 2.39
C ILE A 43 5.53 -10.00 3.29
N ASP A 44 6.52 -10.76 2.80
CA ASP A 44 7.16 -11.82 3.60
C ASP A 44 7.79 -11.25 4.89
N GLY A 45 8.35 -10.04 4.81
CA GLY A 45 8.90 -9.32 5.98
C GLY A 45 7.86 -8.78 6.97
N THR A 46 6.61 -8.59 6.53
CA THR A 46 5.50 -8.12 7.41
C THR A 46 4.69 -9.26 8.00
N GLU A 47 4.94 -10.50 7.61
CA GLU A 47 4.21 -11.68 8.08
C GLU A 47 4.11 -11.79 9.62
N PRO A 48 5.19 -11.57 10.42
CA PRO A 48 5.08 -11.61 11.88
C PRO A 48 4.12 -10.54 12.44
N LEU A 49 4.07 -9.35 11.82
CA LEU A 49 3.15 -8.28 12.22
C LEU A 49 1.71 -8.67 11.89
N ALA A 50 1.47 -9.18 10.70
CA ALA A 50 0.14 -9.64 10.26
C ALA A 50 -0.38 -10.77 11.17
N GLN A 51 0.46 -11.74 11.54
CA GLN A 51 0.12 -12.82 12.46
C GLN A 51 -0.25 -12.31 13.85
N ASN A 52 0.48 -11.32 14.39
CA ASN A 52 0.16 -10.70 15.68
C ASN A 52 -1.21 -10.01 15.68
N HIS A 53 -1.69 -9.57 14.52
CA HIS A 53 -3.01 -8.96 14.34
C HIS A 53 -4.07 -9.97 13.86
N ASN A 54 -3.74 -11.28 13.75
CA ASN A 54 -4.59 -12.33 13.16
C ASN A 54 -5.08 -12.00 11.76
N LEU A 55 -4.26 -11.33 10.95
CA LEU A 55 -4.56 -10.94 9.58
C LEU A 55 -3.79 -11.77 8.57
N ARG A 56 -4.33 -11.84 7.36
CA ARG A 56 -3.65 -12.41 6.18
C ARG A 56 -3.45 -11.32 5.14
N VAL A 57 -2.26 -11.28 4.55
CA VAL A 57 -1.97 -10.44 3.39
C VAL A 57 -2.07 -11.31 2.14
N ARG A 58 -2.94 -10.91 1.19
CA ARG A 58 -3.07 -11.56 -0.12
C ARG A 58 -2.43 -10.67 -1.16
N PHE A 59 -1.66 -11.27 -2.07
CA PHE A 59 -0.99 -10.55 -3.16
C PHE A 59 -1.39 -11.11 -4.51
N ALA A 60 -1.88 -10.25 -5.39
CA ALA A 60 -2.16 -10.55 -6.79
C ALA A 60 -1.33 -9.62 -7.69
N SER A 61 -0.62 -10.20 -8.65
CA SER A 61 0.12 -9.46 -9.67
C SER A 61 -0.39 -9.89 -11.04
N TYR A 62 -0.95 -8.93 -11.77
CA TYR A 62 -1.58 -9.18 -13.07
C TYR A 62 -0.59 -9.06 -14.24
N GLU A 63 0.64 -8.56 -13.98
CA GLU A 63 1.71 -8.45 -14.94
C GLU A 63 3.04 -8.91 -14.35
N ARG A 64 3.83 -9.64 -15.13
CA ARG A 64 5.20 -10.06 -14.76
C ARG A 64 6.09 -10.16 -16.00
N PRO A 65 7.32 -9.59 -16.00
CA PRO A 65 7.89 -8.74 -14.95
C PRO A 65 7.23 -7.35 -14.93
N CYS A 66 7.08 -6.78 -13.75
CA CYS A 66 6.54 -5.45 -13.54
C CYS A 66 7.70 -4.48 -13.21
N SER A 67 8.48 -4.12 -14.23
CA SER A 67 9.73 -3.37 -14.05
C SER A 67 9.51 -1.86 -14.06
N VAL A 68 10.21 -1.17 -13.14
CA VAL A 68 10.23 0.29 -13.01
C VAL A 68 11.67 0.72 -12.76
N VAL A 69 12.13 1.81 -13.38
CA VAL A 69 13.43 2.44 -13.08
C VAL A 69 13.27 3.32 -11.85
N CYS A 70 13.77 2.84 -10.71
CA CYS A 70 13.50 3.48 -9.42
C CYS A 70 14.60 3.26 -8.38
N TYR A 71 14.49 3.94 -7.26
CA TYR A 71 15.31 3.71 -6.06
C TYR A 71 14.66 2.61 -5.22
N ALA A 72 15.09 1.37 -5.37
CA ALA A 72 14.48 0.18 -4.78
C ALA A 72 14.17 0.33 -3.27
N ARG A 73 15.10 0.88 -2.48
CA ARG A 73 14.92 1.08 -1.03
C ARG A 73 13.79 2.04 -0.69
N ARG A 74 13.54 3.04 -1.53
CA ARG A 74 12.45 4.00 -1.31
C ARG A 74 11.12 3.39 -1.66
N ILE A 75 11.04 2.65 -2.76
CA ILE A 75 9.82 1.91 -3.10
C ILE A 75 9.53 0.85 -2.02
N GLU A 76 10.53 0.13 -1.53
CA GLU A 76 10.38 -0.81 -0.40
C GLU A 76 9.80 -0.11 0.83
N ARG A 77 10.26 1.11 1.15
CA ARG A 77 9.75 1.91 2.27
C ARG A 77 8.30 2.34 2.06
N ILE A 78 7.93 2.79 0.85
CA ILE A 78 6.53 3.11 0.53
C ILE A 78 5.65 1.88 0.81
N VAL A 79 5.99 0.74 0.20
CA VAL A 79 5.21 -0.49 0.33
C VAL A 79 5.09 -0.92 1.80
N ARG A 80 6.17 -0.85 2.57
CA ARG A 80 6.17 -1.15 4.00
C ARG A 80 5.23 -0.23 4.78
N ASN A 81 5.31 1.09 4.58
CA ASN A 81 4.45 2.05 5.25
C ASN A 81 2.96 1.81 4.95
N LEU A 82 2.63 1.45 3.69
CA LEU A 82 1.26 1.13 3.30
C LEU A 82 0.78 -0.17 3.95
N LEU A 83 1.63 -1.22 3.97
CA LEU A 83 1.30 -2.51 4.59
C LEU A 83 1.15 -2.39 6.11
N ASP A 84 2.09 -1.73 6.78
CA ASP A 84 2.03 -1.52 8.23
C ASP A 84 0.74 -0.78 8.60
N ASN A 85 0.39 0.27 7.85
CA ASN A 85 -0.86 1.00 8.04
C ASN A 85 -2.10 0.11 7.82
N ALA A 86 -2.12 -0.68 6.75
CA ALA A 86 -3.24 -1.56 6.44
C ALA A 86 -3.41 -2.69 7.48
N ILE A 87 -2.30 -3.20 8.05
CA ILE A 87 -2.33 -4.22 9.11
C ILE A 87 -2.78 -3.59 10.44
N GLU A 88 -2.29 -2.39 10.79
CA GLU A 88 -2.66 -1.69 12.04
C GLU A 88 -4.15 -1.31 12.09
N HIS A 89 -4.73 -0.93 10.94
CA HIS A 89 -6.10 -0.45 10.83
C HIS A 89 -7.08 -1.47 10.25
N GLY A 90 -6.57 -2.58 9.74
CA GLY A 90 -7.35 -3.68 9.16
C GLY A 90 -8.21 -4.44 10.19
N ASN A 91 -8.94 -5.42 9.69
CA ASN A 91 -9.74 -6.35 10.48
C ASN A 91 -9.53 -7.79 10.00
N GLU A 92 -10.30 -8.75 10.53
CA GLU A 92 -10.19 -10.18 10.23
C GLU A 92 -10.31 -10.53 8.72
N LYS A 93 -10.83 -9.65 7.87
CA LYS A 93 -10.89 -9.85 6.42
C LYS A 93 -9.50 -9.78 5.76
N GLY A 94 -8.51 -9.26 6.47
CA GLY A 94 -7.11 -9.19 6.01
C GLY A 94 -6.80 -7.97 5.17
N VAL A 95 -5.69 -8.07 4.42
CA VAL A 95 -5.20 -7.03 3.52
C VAL A 95 -5.08 -7.60 2.11
N LEU A 96 -5.54 -6.86 1.12
CA LEU A 96 -5.38 -7.19 -0.30
C LEU A 96 -4.36 -6.24 -0.92
N VAL A 97 -3.36 -6.82 -1.56
CA VAL A 97 -2.34 -6.09 -2.33
C VAL A 97 -2.48 -6.49 -3.78
N GLU A 98 -2.62 -5.53 -4.68
CA GLU A 98 -2.72 -5.79 -6.12
C GLU A 98 -1.72 -4.95 -6.88
N LEU A 99 -1.12 -5.55 -7.90
CA LEU A 99 -0.12 -4.94 -8.76
C LEU A 99 -0.50 -5.16 -10.22
N SER A 100 -0.56 -4.08 -10.98
CA SER A 100 -0.77 -4.12 -12.43
C SER A 100 -0.02 -2.98 -13.10
N GLY A 101 0.19 -3.09 -14.41
CA GLY A 101 0.85 -2.04 -15.19
C GLY A 101 0.45 -2.10 -16.65
N ASP A 102 0.80 -1.06 -17.38
CA ASP A 102 0.75 -0.98 -18.82
C ASP A 102 2.11 -0.55 -19.39
N ALA A 103 2.16 0.00 -20.59
CA ALA A 103 3.41 0.43 -21.22
C ALA A 103 4.10 1.58 -20.47
N ASP A 104 3.35 2.45 -19.81
CA ASP A 104 3.82 3.74 -19.29
C ASP A 104 3.94 3.75 -17.77
N VAL A 105 3.03 3.07 -17.07
CA VAL A 105 2.92 3.14 -15.61
C VAL A 105 2.73 1.78 -14.97
N VAL A 106 3.05 1.72 -13.67
CA VAL A 106 2.75 0.62 -12.78
C VAL A 106 1.94 1.15 -11.61
N SER A 107 0.83 0.48 -11.26
CA SER A 107 0.00 0.79 -10.11
C SER A 107 0.02 -0.36 -9.10
N LEU A 108 0.20 -0.01 -7.83
CA LEU A 108 0.08 -0.90 -6.67
C LEU A 108 -1.04 -0.38 -5.78
N THR A 109 -1.99 -1.24 -5.42
CA THR A 109 -2.98 -0.94 -4.39
C THR A 109 -2.73 -1.77 -3.14
N VAL A 110 -2.93 -1.16 -1.98
CA VAL A 110 -2.95 -1.82 -0.66
C VAL A 110 -4.28 -1.48 -0.01
N ARG A 111 -5.13 -2.48 0.16
CA ARG A 111 -6.48 -2.33 0.69
C ARG A 111 -6.63 -3.07 2.01
N ASP A 112 -7.11 -2.40 3.02
CA ASP A 112 -7.67 -2.98 4.23
C ASP A 112 -9.19 -2.93 4.23
N PHE A 113 -9.82 -3.72 5.10
CA PHE A 113 -11.27 -3.77 5.29
C PHE A 113 -11.64 -3.37 6.73
N GLY A 114 -10.87 -2.47 7.31
CA GLY A 114 -10.97 -2.06 8.70
C GLY A 114 -11.91 -0.88 8.94
N VAL A 115 -11.45 0.04 9.77
CA VAL A 115 -12.27 1.18 10.22
C VAL A 115 -12.60 2.17 9.11
N GLY A 116 -11.79 2.23 8.06
CA GLY A 116 -11.93 3.16 6.94
C GLY A 116 -11.59 4.60 7.30
N LEU A 117 -11.93 5.52 6.38
CA LEU A 117 -11.69 6.95 6.49
C LEU A 117 -13.01 7.71 6.51
N ARG A 118 -13.08 8.76 7.32
CA ARG A 118 -14.23 9.67 7.33
C ARG A 118 -14.18 10.60 6.11
N PRO A 119 -15.32 11.18 5.68
CA PRO A 119 -15.34 12.16 4.61
C PRO A 119 -14.34 13.29 4.85
N GLY A 120 -13.47 13.55 3.86
CA GLY A 120 -12.41 14.56 3.92
C GLY A 120 -11.08 14.10 4.53
N GLU A 121 -11.02 12.93 5.17
CA GLU A 121 -9.77 12.43 5.77
C GLU A 121 -8.78 11.91 4.72
N ALA A 122 -9.23 11.43 3.56
CA ALA A 122 -8.38 10.88 2.51
C ALA A 122 -7.27 11.85 2.05
N GLY A 123 -7.53 13.15 2.01
CA GLY A 123 -6.51 14.18 1.73
C GLY A 123 -5.63 14.53 2.93
N LEU A 124 -6.05 14.19 4.15
CA LEU A 124 -5.34 14.54 5.38
C LEU A 124 -4.38 13.45 5.85
N VAL A 125 -4.60 12.20 5.45
CA VAL A 125 -3.80 11.04 5.91
C VAL A 125 -2.31 11.16 5.58
N PHE A 126 -1.95 11.95 4.58
CA PHE A 126 -0.57 12.21 4.17
C PHE A 126 0.08 13.39 4.90
N ASN A 127 -0.67 14.12 5.75
CA ASN A 127 -0.09 15.19 6.52
C ASN A 127 0.80 14.65 7.64
N ARG A 128 1.95 15.30 7.85
CA ARG A 128 2.89 14.93 8.91
C ARG A 128 2.20 14.97 10.28
N PHE A 129 2.38 13.93 11.08
CA PHE A 129 1.79 13.76 12.43
C PHE A 129 0.26 13.62 12.46
N TRP A 130 -0.40 13.54 11.31
CA TRP A 130 -1.84 13.36 11.26
C TRP A 130 -2.26 11.96 11.75
N ARG A 131 -3.35 11.91 12.48
CA ARG A 131 -3.97 10.68 12.98
C ARG A 131 -5.47 10.88 13.14
N ALA A 132 -6.27 9.89 12.72
CA ALA A 132 -7.72 9.91 12.83
C ALA A 132 -8.22 9.92 14.29
N ASP A 133 -7.49 9.26 15.22
CA ASP A 133 -7.81 9.22 16.65
C ASP A 133 -6.55 9.48 17.50
N PRO A 134 -6.39 10.72 18.02
CA PRO A 134 -5.28 11.06 18.93
C PRO A 134 -5.28 10.27 20.23
N ALA A 135 -6.42 9.71 20.69
CA ALA A 135 -6.51 8.96 21.93
C ALA A 135 -5.87 7.56 21.79
N ARG A 136 -5.93 6.93 20.64
CA ARG A 136 -5.24 5.67 20.32
C ARG A 136 -3.72 5.83 20.19
N ALA A 137 -3.21 7.05 20.09
CA ALA A 137 -1.77 7.35 20.00
C ALA A 137 -0.93 6.72 21.12
N ARG A 138 -1.54 6.43 22.27
CA ARG A 138 -0.86 5.85 23.43
C ARG A 138 -0.68 4.34 23.38
N THR A 139 -1.46 3.64 22.58
CA THR A 139 -1.49 2.16 22.53
C THR A 139 -0.88 1.57 21.26
N THR A 140 -1.02 2.22 20.11
CA THR A 140 -0.59 1.68 18.80
C THR A 140 0.74 2.22 18.26
N GLY A 141 1.43 3.08 18.98
CA GLY A 141 2.85 3.38 18.71
C GLY A 141 3.23 4.16 17.45
N GLY A 142 2.39 4.31 16.45
CA GLY A 142 2.73 4.95 15.17
C GLY A 142 3.12 6.42 15.29
N THR A 143 4.12 6.88 14.51
CA THR A 143 4.66 8.25 14.53
C THR A 143 3.77 9.26 13.81
N GLY A 144 2.89 8.80 12.90
CA GLY A 144 2.14 9.65 11.97
C GLY A 144 3.00 10.25 10.85
N LEU A 145 4.20 9.71 10.62
CA LEU A 145 5.11 10.16 9.57
C LEU A 145 5.17 9.20 8.38
N GLY A 146 4.84 7.92 8.56
CA GLY A 146 5.02 6.89 7.54
C GLY A 146 4.36 7.21 6.20
N LEU A 147 3.08 7.62 6.20
CA LEU A 147 2.35 7.99 4.97
C LEU A 147 2.88 9.30 4.35
N ALA A 148 3.30 10.28 5.17
CA ALA A 148 3.92 11.51 4.67
C ALA A 148 5.26 11.20 3.97
N ILE A 149 6.09 10.34 4.54
CA ILE A 149 7.35 9.89 3.92
C ILE A 149 7.06 9.10 2.63
N ALA A 150 6.05 8.23 2.64
CA ALA A 150 5.65 7.48 1.46
C ALA A 150 5.21 8.41 0.30
N LEU A 151 4.48 9.48 0.60
CA LEU A 151 4.08 10.50 -0.38
C LEU A 151 5.29 11.23 -0.97
N GLU A 152 6.24 11.67 -0.14
CA GLU A 152 7.47 12.32 -0.59
C GLU A 152 8.31 11.38 -1.48
N ASP A 153 8.44 10.11 -1.10
CA ASP A 153 9.12 9.12 -1.92
C ASP A 153 8.42 8.86 -3.26
N ALA A 154 7.08 8.83 -3.29
CA ALA A 154 6.32 8.70 -4.53
C ALA A 154 6.58 9.90 -5.45
N HIS A 155 6.51 11.12 -4.92
CA HIS A 155 6.79 12.35 -5.67
C HIS A 155 8.22 12.40 -6.22
N LEU A 156 9.22 11.91 -5.46
CA LEU A 156 10.61 11.81 -5.95
C LEU A 156 10.74 10.98 -7.22
N HIS A 157 9.88 9.97 -7.38
CA HIS A 157 9.84 9.11 -8.55
C HIS A 157 8.91 9.64 -9.66
N GLY A 158 8.35 10.86 -9.54
CA GLY A 158 7.34 11.37 -10.46
C GLY A 158 6.01 10.62 -10.37
N GLY A 159 5.81 9.87 -9.29
CA GLY A 159 4.64 9.06 -9.06
C GLY A 159 3.53 9.77 -8.29
N TRP A 160 2.38 9.09 -8.17
CA TRP A 160 1.24 9.50 -7.37
C TRP A 160 1.03 8.53 -6.22
N LEU A 161 0.64 9.06 -5.06
CA LEU A 161 0.14 8.28 -3.93
C LEU A 161 -1.20 8.87 -3.49
N GLU A 162 -2.25 8.04 -3.56
CA GLU A 162 -3.63 8.45 -3.36
C GLU A 162 -4.29 7.56 -2.31
N ALA A 163 -5.31 8.06 -1.65
CA ALA A 163 -6.08 7.33 -0.65
C ALA A 163 -7.58 7.45 -0.91
N TRP A 164 -8.28 6.38 -0.64
CA TRP A 164 -9.73 6.30 -0.56
C TRP A 164 -10.12 5.53 0.71
N GLY A 165 -11.31 5.80 1.24
CA GLY A 165 -11.87 5.00 2.31
C GLY A 165 -13.25 5.47 2.71
N GLU A 166 -14.01 4.54 3.30
CA GLU A 166 -15.32 4.76 3.88
C GLU A 166 -15.41 4.14 5.27
N PRO A 167 -16.09 4.81 6.23
CA PRO A 167 -16.24 4.28 7.59
C PRO A 167 -16.88 2.89 7.60
N GLY A 168 -16.17 1.91 8.19
CA GLY A 168 -16.63 0.53 8.31
C GLY A 168 -16.47 -0.33 7.05
N ILE A 169 -16.05 0.24 5.94
CA ILE A 169 -15.74 -0.49 4.68
C ILE A 169 -14.25 -0.77 4.57
N GLY A 170 -13.41 0.16 5.02
CA GLY A 170 -11.95 0.08 4.98
C GLY A 170 -11.33 1.22 4.20
N ALA A 171 -10.02 1.11 3.95
CA ALA A 171 -9.26 2.07 3.18
C ALA A 171 -8.45 1.39 2.08
N CYS A 172 -8.17 2.13 1.00
CA CYS A 172 -7.35 1.72 -0.11
C CYS A 172 -6.33 2.82 -0.40
N PHE A 173 -5.07 2.44 -0.49
CA PHE A 173 -3.97 3.31 -0.91
C PHE A 173 -3.46 2.84 -2.26
N ARG A 174 -3.28 3.77 -3.21
CA ARG A 174 -2.77 3.47 -4.55
C ARG A 174 -1.50 4.26 -4.81
N LEU A 175 -0.41 3.54 -5.04
CA LEU A 175 0.83 4.06 -5.58
C LEU A 175 0.83 3.85 -7.10
N THR A 176 1.08 4.90 -7.88
CA THR A 176 1.31 4.80 -9.33
C THR A 176 2.67 5.40 -9.64
N LEU A 177 3.50 4.65 -10.35
CA LEU A 177 4.86 5.02 -10.73
C LEU A 177 5.01 5.03 -12.25
N PRO A 178 5.74 5.99 -12.84
CA PRO A 178 6.15 5.89 -14.22
C PRO A 178 7.18 4.76 -14.37
N ARG A 179 7.19 4.04 -15.48
CA ARG A 179 8.17 2.97 -15.72
C ARG A 179 9.59 3.50 -15.88
N GLU A 180 9.73 4.67 -16.50
CA GLU A 180 11.01 5.29 -16.79
C GLU A 180 11.35 6.41 -15.81
N ALA A 181 12.62 6.54 -15.45
CA ALA A 181 13.09 7.63 -14.60
C ALA A 181 12.83 8.98 -15.24
N GLY A 182 12.21 9.91 -14.49
CA GLY A 182 11.81 11.23 -14.99
C GLY A 182 10.55 11.22 -15.86
N GLY A 183 9.90 10.07 -16.02
CA GLY A 183 8.57 9.96 -16.62
C GLY A 183 7.51 10.68 -15.78
N ALA A 184 6.33 10.89 -16.37
CA ALA A 184 5.20 11.49 -15.66
C ALA A 184 4.02 10.51 -15.66
N VAL A 185 3.37 10.39 -14.51
CA VAL A 185 2.12 9.65 -14.38
C VAL A 185 0.98 10.49 -14.96
N THR A 186 0.23 9.95 -15.90
CA THR A 186 -0.95 10.58 -16.53
C THR A 186 -2.25 9.84 -16.21
N HIS A 187 -2.15 8.59 -15.79
CA HIS A 187 -3.28 7.73 -15.43
C HIS A 187 -2.82 6.65 -14.45
N ALA A 188 -3.76 5.91 -13.89
CA ALA A 188 -3.52 4.72 -13.09
C ALA A 188 -4.25 3.53 -13.69
N VAL A 189 -3.66 2.33 -13.59
CA VAL A 189 -4.21 1.10 -14.17
C VAL A 189 -5.06 0.28 -13.21
N LEU A 190 -4.97 0.57 -11.91
CA LEU A 190 -5.83 -0.04 -10.88
C LEU A 190 -6.80 1.01 -10.33
N PRO A 191 -8.06 0.67 -10.08
CA PRO A 191 -9.03 1.58 -9.47
C PRO A 191 -8.68 1.87 -8.00
N LEU A 192 -9.17 2.99 -7.47
CA LEU A 192 -8.96 3.42 -6.08
C LEU A 192 -10.21 3.26 -5.22
N SER A 193 -11.34 2.83 -5.77
CA SER A 193 -12.63 2.70 -5.08
C SER A 193 -13.09 1.25 -4.92
N ASP A 194 -14.24 1.06 -4.27
CA ASP A 194 -14.84 -0.26 -3.97
C ASP A 194 -15.32 -1.06 -5.20
N GLU A 195 -15.27 -0.50 -6.39
CA GLU A 195 -15.73 -1.15 -7.64
C GLU A 195 -14.96 -2.43 -8.01
N MET A 196 -13.91 -2.79 -7.26
CA MET A 196 -13.09 -3.99 -7.51
C MET A 196 -13.68 -5.30 -6.96
N SER A 197 -14.74 -5.30 -6.18
CA SER A 197 -15.28 -6.53 -5.54
C SER A 197 -16.40 -7.22 -6.31
N GLY A 198 -16.68 -6.85 -7.55
CA GLY A 198 -17.89 -7.23 -8.27
C GLY A 198 -17.78 -8.32 -9.33
N ASN A 199 -16.66 -9.03 -9.50
CA ASN A 199 -16.55 -9.89 -10.70
C ASN A 199 -15.97 -11.32 -10.49
N ASP A 200 -16.20 -11.97 -9.34
CA ASP A 200 -15.74 -13.36 -9.18
C ASP A 200 -16.73 -14.35 -8.54
N ASP A 201 -18.06 -14.08 -8.62
CA ASP A 201 -19.09 -14.99 -8.09
C ASP A 201 -20.11 -15.48 -9.15
N THR A 202 -19.74 -15.49 -10.46
CA THR A 202 -20.63 -16.08 -11.48
C THR A 202 -19.91 -17.06 -12.39
N ALA A 203 -19.34 -18.11 -11.82
CA ALA A 203 -18.93 -19.29 -12.58
C ALA A 203 -18.95 -20.52 -11.68
N ASP A 204 -20.14 -20.99 -11.31
CA ASP A 204 -20.42 -22.43 -11.14
C ASP A 204 -21.87 -22.66 -10.69
N THR A 205 -22.82 -22.60 -11.65
CA THR A 205 -24.11 -23.30 -11.53
C THR A 205 -24.75 -23.46 -12.90
N SER A 206 -24.23 -24.40 -13.68
CA SER A 206 -25.04 -25.03 -14.73
C SER A 206 -24.37 -26.30 -15.22
N ASP A 207 -24.59 -27.40 -14.52
CA ASP A 207 -24.72 -28.70 -15.13
C ASP A 207 -25.23 -29.68 -14.07
N ASP A 208 -26.53 -29.91 -14.06
CA ASP A 208 -27.12 -31.20 -13.72
C ASP A 208 -28.66 -31.06 -13.81
N ALA A 209 -29.17 -31.28 -14.97
CA ALA A 209 -30.54 -31.80 -15.11
C ALA A 209 -30.83 -32.22 -16.57
N ASN A 210 -30.40 -33.40 -16.97
CA ASN A 210 -31.15 -34.15 -17.94
C ASN A 210 -30.72 -35.62 -17.99
N VAL A 211 -31.32 -36.47 -17.16
CA VAL A 211 -31.54 -37.85 -17.48
C VAL A 211 -32.92 -38.22 -16.92
N GLY A 212 -33.87 -38.22 -17.77
CA GLY A 212 -35.19 -38.69 -17.45
C GLY A 212 -35.81 -39.38 -18.62
N GLY A 213 -35.75 -40.64 -18.66
CA GLY A 213 -36.79 -41.61 -18.85
C GLY A 213 -37.58 -41.63 -20.15
N SER A 214 -37.50 -42.71 -20.79
CA SER A 214 -38.60 -43.18 -21.63
C SER A 214 -38.64 -44.69 -21.66
N ALA A 215 -39.85 -45.12 -21.51
CA ALA A 215 -40.57 -46.36 -21.86
C ALA A 215 -40.56 -47.43 -20.84
#